data_6c941118882771f1a04d1acb6161365b
#
_entry.id   6c941118882771f1a04d1acb6161365b
#
_cell.length_a   1.000
_cell.length_b   1.000
_cell.length_c   1.000
_cell.angle_alpha   90.00
_cell.angle_beta   90.00
_cell.angle_gamma   90.00
#
_symmetry.space_group_name_H-M   'P 1'
#
loop_
_entity.id
_entity.type
_entity.pdbx_description
1 polymer ?
#
loop_
_entity_poly.entity_id
_entity_poly.type
_entity_poly.pdbx_seq_one_letter_code
_entity_poly.pdbx_strand_id
1 'polypeptide(L)'
;MKRVKLLGYEIDTLDFEGAVVYATDLMRNDKVNQVVTINPEMFDTAKTDIDFANILKEAELVIPDGIGVKLGLKITGKDVERIAGVDFAREMINVAAKNNLPIALVGAKPEIIEKTINNLNAEVENLNIVYSHDGYFNDFDEIMNQLKECSPKLILVALGRLLSFDNHQPLALQS
;
A
#
# COMPACT_ATOMS: atom_id res chain seq x y z
N MET A 1 15.17 -0.06 -11.80
CA MET A 1 13.78 0.42 -11.88
C MET A 1 13.81 1.80 -12.52
N LYS A 2 12.89 2.15 -13.42
CA LYS A 2 12.86 3.45 -14.09
C LYS A 2 11.75 4.29 -13.45
N ARG A 3 12.08 5.52 -13.03
CA ARG A 3 11.13 6.47 -12.45
C ARG A 3 10.94 7.68 -13.36
N VAL A 4 9.76 8.25 -13.33
CA VAL A 4 9.41 9.50 -14.04
C VAL A 4 8.81 10.49 -13.06
N LYS A 5 9.08 11.78 -13.28
CA LYS A 5 8.54 12.83 -12.40
C LYS A 5 7.18 13.32 -12.88
N LEU A 6 6.24 13.42 -11.95
CA LEU A 6 4.96 14.10 -12.13
C LEU A 6 4.70 14.97 -10.90
N LEU A 7 4.45 16.26 -11.08
CA LEU A 7 4.17 17.24 -10.01
C LEU A 7 5.19 17.21 -8.85
N GLY A 8 6.46 16.89 -9.14
CA GLY A 8 7.55 16.85 -8.16
C GLY A 8 7.79 15.49 -7.50
N TYR A 9 6.93 14.50 -7.72
CA TYR A 9 7.05 13.15 -7.19
C TYR A 9 7.54 12.16 -8.24
N GLU A 10 8.28 11.16 -7.80
CA GLU A 10 8.78 10.10 -8.66
C GLU A 10 7.78 8.95 -8.70
N ILE A 11 7.40 8.52 -9.90
CA ILE A 11 6.43 7.45 -10.16
C ILE A 11 7.14 6.34 -10.91
N ASP A 12 6.96 5.12 -10.47
CA ASP A 12 7.53 3.94 -11.07
C ASP A 12 6.81 3.57 -12.38
N THR A 13 7.58 3.16 -13.39
CA THR A 13 7.06 2.83 -14.73
C THR A 13 7.00 1.34 -14.98
N LEU A 14 6.76 0.56 -13.92
CA LEU A 14 6.53 -0.87 -14.03
C LEU A 14 5.14 -1.14 -14.60
N ASP A 15 4.99 -2.22 -15.33
CA ASP A 15 3.69 -2.83 -15.61
C ASP A 15 3.17 -3.55 -14.36
N PHE A 16 1.94 -4.06 -14.43
CA PHE A 16 1.30 -4.72 -13.29
C PHE A 16 2.15 -5.88 -12.75
N GLU A 17 2.61 -6.76 -13.64
CA GLU A 17 3.40 -7.94 -13.25
C GLU A 17 4.74 -7.54 -12.62
N GLY A 18 5.44 -6.59 -13.21
CA GLY A 18 6.70 -6.05 -12.66
C GLY A 18 6.53 -5.40 -11.29
N ALA A 19 5.41 -4.69 -11.06
CA ALA A 19 5.09 -4.10 -9.77
C ALA A 19 4.83 -5.20 -8.70
N VAL A 20 4.09 -6.26 -9.05
CA VAL A 20 3.83 -7.40 -8.16
C VAL A 20 5.13 -8.13 -7.81
N VAL A 21 5.99 -8.40 -8.79
CA VAL A 21 7.29 -9.04 -8.55
C VAL A 21 8.15 -8.19 -7.62
N TYR A 22 8.26 -6.90 -7.90
CA TYR A 22 9.07 -5.99 -7.08
C TYR A 22 8.54 -5.88 -5.63
N ALA A 23 7.22 -5.71 -5.46
CA ALA A 23 6.63 -5.66 -4.13
C ALA A 23 6.76 -7.00 -3.38
N THR A 24 6.73 -8.13 -4.08
CA THR A 24 7.00 -9.45 -3.49
C THR A 24 8.42 -9.55 -2.93
N ASP A 25 9.40 -9.00 -3.64
CA ASP A 25 10.78 -8.95 -3.16
C ASP A 25 10.93 -8.02 -1.95
N LEU A 26 10.18 -6.91 -1.91
CA LEU A 26 10.11 -6.03 -0.75
C LEU A 26 9.55 -6.74 0.50
N MET A 27 8.53 -7.60 0.35
CA MET A 27 7.98 -8.39 1.48
C MET A 27 8.98 -9.41 2.07
N ARG A 28 9.98 -9.81 1.30
CA ARG A 28 10.96 -10.82 1.72
C ARG A 28 12.13 -10.25 2.51
N ASN A 29 12.38 -8.96 2.41
CA ASN A 29 13.43 -8.33 3.21
C ASN A 29 12.94 -7.99 4.63
N ASP A 30 13.87 -7.69 5.54
CA ASP A 30 13.56 -7.38 6.94
C ASP A 30 13.43 -5.87 7.20
N LYS A 31 13.20 -5.09 6.14
CA LYS A 31 12.99 -3.64 6.23
C LYS A 31 11.52 -3.32 6.12
N VAL A 32 11.12 -2.21 6.73
CA VAL A 32 9.85 -1.59 6.37
C VAL A 32 9.99 -1.01 4.97
N ASN A 33 9.10 -1.42 4.10
CA ASN A 33 9.04 -0.90 2.75
C ASN A 33 7.64 -0.33 2.52
N GLN A 34 7.58 0.79 1.87
CA GLN A 34 6.32 1.47 1.59
C GLN A 34 5.98 1.42 0.11
N VAL A 35 4.76 1.00 -0.17
CA VAL A 35 4.17 1.00 -1.51
C VAL A 35 2.97 1.94 -1.52
N VAL A 36 2.96 2.87 -2.45
CA VAL A 36 1.87 3.84 -2.60
C VAL A 36 1.24 3.69 -3.98
N THR A 37 -0.07 3.54 -4.02
CA THR A 37 -0.87 3.61 -5.24
C THR A 37 -1.35 5.05 -5.43
N ILE A 38 -0.50 5.88 -6.06
CA ILE A 38 -0.71 7.33 -6.09
C ILE A 38 -1.86 7.72 -7.03
N ASN A 39 -2.79 8.50 -6.50
CA ASN A 39 -3.94 9.03 -7.21
C ASN A 39 -3.94 10.57 -7.20
N PRO A 40 -4.82 11.25 -7.98
CA PRO A 40 -4.85 12.71 -8.04
C PRO A 40 -5.09 13.41 -6.69
N GLU A 41 -5.90 12.83 -5.79
CA GLU A 41 -6.21 13.40 -4.48
C GLU A 41 -4.97 13.43 -3.58
N MET A 42 -4.11 12.43 -3.71
CA MET A 42 -2.85 12.34 -2.96
C MET A 42 -1.90 13.50 -3.33
N PHE A 43 -1.87 13.94 -4.58
CA PHE A 43 -1.08 15.12 -4.95
C PHE A 43 -1.62 16.40 -4.31
N ASP A 44 -2.94 16.53 -4.16
CA ASP A 44 -3.51 17.70 -3.51
C ASP A 44 -3.26 17.69 -1.99
N THR A 45 -3.37 16.53 -1.34
CA THR A 45 -3.01 16.36 0.07
C THR A 45 -1.54 16.72 0.31
N ALA A 46 -0.63 16.24 -0.53
CA ALA A 46 0.80 16.49 -0.40
C ALA A 46 1.22 17.97 -0.56
N LYS A 47 0.36 18.84 -1.09
CA LYS A 47 0.62 20.29 -1.14
C LYS A 47 0.53 20.97 0.22
N THR A 48 -0.30 20.44 1.11
CA THR A 48 -0.62 21.05 2.41
C THR A 48 -0.12 20.23 3.59
N ASP A 49 0.18 18.96 3.38
CA ASP A 49 0.68 18.02 4.39
C ASP A 49 2.11 17.62 4.05
N ILE A 50 3.07 18.19 4.79
CA ILE A 50 4.49 17.96 4.54
C ILE A 50 4.94 16.54 4.91
N ASP A 51 4.34 15.95 5.94
CA ASP A 51 4.65 14.59 6.37
C ASP A 51 4.19 13.60 5.32
N PHE A 52 2.98 13.79 4.79
CA PHE A 52 2.48 13.03 3.67
C PHE A 52 3.34 13.18 2.40
N ALA A 53 3.77 14.41 2.10
CA ALA A 53 4.67 14.66 0.97
C ALA A 53 6.02 13.93 1.10
N ASN A 54 6.55 13.81 2.33
CA ASN A 54 7.78 13.07 2.60
C ASN A 54 7.56 11.56 2.42
N ILE A 55 6.46 11.02 2.92
CA ILE A 55 6.07 9.62 2.71
C ILE A 55 6.06 9.25 1.22
N LEU A 56 5.45 10.09 0.37
CA LEU A 56 5.42 9.87 -1.08
C LEU A 56 6.81 9.89 -1.73
N LYS A 57 7.74 10.69 -1.19
CA LYS A 57 9.11 10.78 -1.72
C LYS A 57 10.00 9.62 -1.30
N GLU A 58 9.73 9.05 -0.13
CA GLU A 58 10.53 8.00 0.48
C GLU A 58 10.03 6.60 0.12
N ALA A 59 8.82 6.48 -0.43
CA ALA A 59 8.24 5.20 -0.80
C ALA A 59 9.13 4.42 -1.79
N GLU A 60 9.33 3.13 -1.51
CA GLU A 60 10.11 2.22 -2.33
C GLU A 60 9.45 1.95 -3.68
N LEU A 61 8.12 1.95 -3.72
CA LEU A 61 7.34 1.75 -4.94
C LEU A 61 6.16 2.72 -4.97
N VAL A 62 6.09 3.51 -6.04
CA VAL A 62 4.99 4.45 -6.29
C VAL A 62 4.28 4.07 -7.58
N ILE A 63 3.11 3.47 -7.45
CA ILE A 63 2.31 2.92 -8.57
C ILE A 63 1.30 3.97 -9.04
N PRO A 64 1.22 4.27 -10.35
CA PRO A 64 0.25 5.21 -10.88
C PRO A 64 -1.17 4.64 -10.88
N ASP A 65 -2.01 5.09 -9.96
CA ASP A 65 -3.44 4.78 -9.92
C ASP A 65 -4.28 5.98 -10.40
N GLY A 66 -5.38 5.64 -11.04
CA GLY A 66 -6.30 6.62 -11.56
C GLY A 66 -5.94 7.18 -12.95
N ILE A 67 -7.01 7.51 -13.70
CA ILE A 67 -6.92 8.04 -15.07
C ILE A 67 -6.20 9.38 -15.10
N GLY A 68 -6.36 10.21 -14.05
CA GLY A 68 -5.73 11.53 -13.94
C GLY A 68 -4.20 11.45 -13.89
N VAL A 69 -3.65 10.49 -13.15
CA VAL A 69 -2.20 10.27 -13.07
C VAL A 69 -1.66 9.80 -14.41
N LYS A 70 -2.31 8.81 -15.03
CA LYS A 70 -1.94 8.33 -16.38
C LYS A 70 -1.96 9.45 -17.42
N LEU A 71 -3.00 10.28 -17.41
CA LEU A 71 -3.12 11.40 -18.33
C LEU A 71 -2.01 12.45 -18.09
N GLY A 72 -1.74 12.78 -16.84
CA GLY A 72 -0.64 13.67 -16.46
C GLY A 72 0.70 13.18 -16.98
N LEU A 73 1.01 11.89 -16.80
CA LEU A 73 2.23 11.27 -17.33
C LEU A 73 2.28 11.31 -18.84
N LYS A 74 1.17 11.04 -19.53
CA LYS A 74 1.09 11.09 -21.01
C LYS A 74 1.36 12.50 -21.55
N ILE A 75 0.88 13.54 -20.90
CA ILE A 75 1.16 14.95 -21.27
C ILE A 75 2.68 15.25 -21.15
N THR A 76 3.39 14.63 -20.22
CA THR A 76 4.85 14.75 -20.10
C THR A 76 5.61 13.85 -21.08
N GLY A 77 4.93 13.20 -22.01
CA GLY A 77 5.53 12.31 -23.01
C GLY A 77 5.88 10.91 -22.50
N LYS A 78 5.28 10.50 -21.38
CA LYS A 78 5.47 9.17 -20.77
C LYS A 78 4.17 8.38 -20.87
N ASP A 79 4.22 7.25 -21.56
CA ASP A 79 3.12 6.28 -21.56
C ASP A 79 3.42 5.21 -20.52
N VAL A 80 2.65 5.24 -19.43
CA VAL A 80 2.81 4.34 -18.27
C VAL A 80 1.49 3.58 -18.10
N GLU A 81 1.60 2.31 -17.77
CA GLU A 81 0.42 1.50 -17.46
C GLU A 81 -0.25 2.04 -16.18
N ARG A 82 -1.59 2.14 -16.22
CA ARG A 82 -2.36 2.40 -15.02
C ARG A 82 -2.54 1.10 -14.26
N ILE A 83 -2.13 1.06 -13.01
CA ILE A 83 -2.35 -0.06 -12.11
C ILE A 83 -3.40 0.36 -11.09
N ALA A 84 -4.57 -0.29 -11.10
CA ALA A 84 -5.59 -0.03 -10.10
C ALA A 84 -5.13 -0.57 -8.74
N GLY A 85 -5.11 0.30 -7.70
CA GLY A 85 -4.62 -0.05 -6.37
C GLY A 85 -5.35 -1.23 -5.75
N VAL A 86 -6.67 -1.34 -5.98
CA VAL A 86 -7.48 -2.45 -5.48
C VAL A 86 -7.08 -3.79 -6.12
N ASP A 87 -6.80 -3.82 -7.42
CA ASP A 87 -6.37 -5.04 -8.11
C ASP A 87 -4.97 -5.45 -7.66
N PHE A 88 -4.09 -4.45 -7.50
CA PHE A 88 -2.74 -4.67 -6.98
C PHE A 88 -2.76 -5.21 -5.54
N ALA A 89 -3.55 -4.61 -4.65
CA ALA A 89 -3.71 -5.09 -3.28
C ALA A 89 -4.24 -6.53 -3.23
N ARG A 90 -5.22 -6.86 -4.08
CA ARG A 90 -5.77 -8.21 -4.20
C ARG A 90 -4.70 -9.22 -4.63
N GLU A 91 -3.88 -8.87 -5.62
CA GLU A 91 -2.81 -9.77 -6.05
C GLU A 91 -1.73 -9.93 -4.98
N MET A 92 -1.40 -8.88 -4.23
CA MET A 92 -0.46 -8.99 -3.10
C MET A 92 -1.00 -9.88 -1.97
N ILE A 93 -2.32 -9.88 -1.72
CA ILE A 93 -2.96 -10.84 -0.80
C ILE A 93 -2.80 -12.27 -1.32
N ASN A 94 -3.05 -12.52 -2.61
CA ASN A 94 -2.86 -13.83 -3.24
C ASN A 94 -1.41 -14.30 -3.13
N VAL A 95 -0.45 -13.41 -3.38
CA VAL A 95 0.98 -13.70 -3.24
C VAL A 95 1.32 -14.05 -1.78
N ALA A 96 0.80 -13.29 -0.81
CA ALA A 96 1.02 -13.57 0.60
C ALA A 96 0.46 -14.95 1.00
N ALA A 97 -0.76 -15.28 0.59
CA ALA A 97 -1.39 -16.57 0.85
C ALA A 97 -0.60 -17.73 0.23
N LYS A 98 -0.21 -17.63 -1.06
CA LYS A 98 0.61 -18.65 -1.76
C LYS A 98 1.96 -18.90 -1.09
N ASN A 99 2.53 -17.89 -0.44
CA ASN A 99 3.81 -17.98 0.25
C ASN A 99 3.66 -18.19 1.76
N ASN A 100 2.42 -18.37 2.26
CA ASN A 100 2.10 -18.52 3.68
C ASN A 100 2.65 -17.37 4.55
N LEU A 101 2.61 -16.14 4.02
CA LEU A 101 3.08 -14.93 4.69
C LEU A 101 1.95 -14.32 5.54
N PRO A 102 2.24 -13.92 6.79
CA PRO A 102 1.24 -13.28 7.64
C PRO A 102 0.92 -11.86 7.12
N ILE A 103 -0.38 -11.52 7.12
CA ILE A 103 -0.85 -10.20 6.72
C ILE A 103 -1.63 -9.51 7.83
N ALA A 104 -1.65 -8.18 7.79
CA ALA A 104 -2.48 -7.34 8.65
C ALA A 104 -3.35 -6.40 7.82
N LEU A 105 -4.54 -6.10 8.34
CA LEU A 105 -5.49 -5.16 7.75
C LEU A 105 -5.77 -4.05 8.75
N VAL A 106 -5.53 -2.79 8.37
CA VAL A 106 -5.75 -1.63 9.25
C VAL A 106 -6.54 -0.57 8.51
N GLY A 107 -7.68 -0.19 9.06
CA GLY A 107 -8.47 0.88 8.47
C GLY A 107 -9.92 0.50 8.19
N ALA A 108 -10.61 1.38 7.45
CA ALA A 108 -12.04 1.30 7.16
C ALA A 108 -12.93 1.42 8.43
N LYS A 109 -14.24 1.30 8.25
CA LYS A 109 -15.19 1.24 9.37
C LYS A 109 -15.23 -0.17 9.96
N PRO A 110 -15.60 -0.34 11.25
CA PRO A 110 -15.65 -1.65 11.90
C PRO A 110 -16.43 -2.69 11.10
N GLU A 111 -17.63 -2.33 10.64
CA GLU A 111 -18.49 -3.23 9.85
C GLU A 111 -17.90 -3.57 8.46
N ILE A 112 -17.07 -2.71 7.91
CA ILE A 112 -16.43 -2.91 6.61
C ILE A 112 -15.23 -3.84 6.74
N ILE A 113 -14.37 -3.63 7.73
CA ILE A 113 -13.19 -4.48 7.91
C ILE A 113 -13.60 -5.91 8.26
N GLU A 114 -14.62 -6.08 9.11
CA GLU A 114 -15.16 -7.39 9.47
C GLU A 114 -15.71 -8.15 8.25
N LYS A 115 -16.49 -7.45 7.43
CA LYS A 115 -17.01 -8.00 6.17
C LYS A 115 -15.88 -8.35 5.19
N THR A 116 -14.86 -7.49 5.12
CA THR A 116 -13.69 -7.71 4.25
C THR A 116 -12.95 -8.97 4.65
N ILE A 117 -12.68 -9.16 5.95
CA ILE A 117 -12.02 -10.36 6.47
C ILE A 117 -12.82 -11.62 6.14
N ASN A 118 -14.14 -11.60 6.36
CA ASN A 118 -15.00 -12.73 6.06
C ASN A 118 -14.98 -13.10 4.56
N ASN A 119 -15.03 -12.08 3.68
CA ASN A 119 -14.95 -12.29 2.23
C ASN A 119 -13.58 -12.84 1.82
N LEU A 120 -12.50 -12.26 2.31
CA LEU A 120 -11.15 -12.71 2.01
C LEU A 120 -10.90 -14.15 2.44
N ASN A 121 -11.34 -14.53 3.64
CA ASN A 121 -11.24 -15.91 4.14
C ASN A 121 -12.08 -16.90 3.33
N ALA A 122 -13.17 -16.43 2.71
CA ALA A 122 -13.98 -17.27 1.83
C ALA A 122 -13.42 -17.40 0.40
N GLU A 123 -12.70 -16.38 -0.07
CA GLU A 123 -12.19 -16.32 -1.45
C GLU A 123 -10.75 -16.80 -1.60
N VAL A 124 -9.93 -16.66 -0.55
CA VAL A 124 -8.47 -16.92 -0.62
C VAL A 124 -8.09 -18.04 0.33
N GLU A 125 -7.73 -19.18 -0.23
CA GLU A 125 -7.25 -20.33 0.54
C GLU A 125 -5.89 -20.04 1.22
N ASN A 126 -5.71 -20.57 2.43
CA ASN A 126 -4.48 -20.45 3.22
C ASN A 126 -4.10 -19.00 3.59
N LEU A 127 -5.07 -18.08 3.59
CA LEU A 127 -4.83 -16.70 4.00
C LEU A 127 -4.58 -16.63 5.51
N ASN A 128 -3.44 -16.05 5.88
CA ASN A 128 -3.03 -15.90 7.29
C ASN A 128 -3.16 -14.45 7.74
N ILE A 129 -4.35 -14.03 8.18
CA ILE A 129 -4.58 -12.71 8.76
C ILE A 129 -4.22 -12.77 10.25
N VAL A 130 -3.09 -12.19 10.63
CA VAL A 130 -2.58 -12.20 12.02
C VAL A 130 -3.04 -11.01 12.84
N TYR A 131 -3.47 -9.93 12.20
CA TYR A 131 -3.96 -8.74 12.87
C TYR A 131 -4.97 -8.00 11.99
N SER A 132 -5.98 -7.41 12.63
CA SER A 132 -6.89 -6.47 11.98
C SER A 132 -7.39 -5.43 12.96
N HIS A 133 -7.50 -4.19 12.50
CA HIS A 133 -8.09 -3.10 13.28
C HIS A 133 -8.82 -2.14 12.35
N ASP A 134 -9.93 -1.60 12.79
CA ASP A 134 -10.62 -0.54 12.05
C ASP A 134 -9.82 0.78 12.04
N GLY A 135 -10.30 1.77 11.30
CA GLY A 135 -9.61 3.06 11.17
C GLY A 135 -9.89 4.06 12.31
N TYR A 136 -10.62 3.65 13.36
CA TYR A 136 -11.03 4.52 14.46
C TYR A 136 -10.30 4.15 15.75
N PHE A 137 -9.05 4.54 15.84
CA PHE A 137 -8.21 4.33 17.02
C PHE A 137 -7.74 5.66 17.60
N ASN A 138 -7.61 5.70 18.94
CA ASN A 138 -7.13 6.88 19.67
C ASN A 138 -5.65 6.75 20.06
N ASP A 139 -5.10 5.55 20.04
CA ASP A 139 -3.73 5.24 20.41
C ASP A 139 -3.02 4.55 19.24
N PHE A 140 -2.18 5.31 18.58
CA PHE A 140 -1.38 4.80 17.46
C PHE A 140 -0.27 3.86 17.94
N ASP A 141 0.30 4.14 19.13
CA ASP A 141 1.38 3.33 19.68
C ASP A 141 0.89 1.92 20.03
N GLU A 142 -0.37 1.78 20.47
CA GLU A 142 -0.97 0.47 20.71
C GLU A 142 -1.03 -0.35 19.41
N ILE A 143 -1.53 0.24 18.31
CA ILE A 143 -1.56 -0.43 17.00
C ILE A 143 -0.18 -0.84 16.54
N MET A 144 0.81 0.06 16.70
CA MET A 144 2.19 -0.21 16.33
C MET A 144 2.82 -1.35 17.15
N ASN A 145 2.51 -1.42 18.44
CA ASN A 145 2.99 -2.51 19.29
C ASN A 145 2.36 -3.85 18.90
N GLN A 146 1.06 -3.89 18.63
CA GLN A 146 0.37 -5.09 18.16
C GLN A 146 0.92 -5.58 16.80
N LEU A 147 1.16 -4.66 15.87
CA LEU A 147 1.78 -5.00 14.59
C LEU A 147 3.21 -5.55 14.75
N LYS A 148 4.00 -4.99 15.69
CA LYS A 148 5.34 -5.52 16.03
C LYS A 148 5.28 -6.94 16.58
N GLU A 149 4.35 -7.22 17.49
CA GLU A 149 4.17 -8.54 18.09
C GLU A 149 3.73 -9.58 17.04
N CYS A 150 2.77 -9.22 16.18
CA CYS A 150 2.26 -10.12 15.15
C CYS A 150 3.20 -10.30 13.96
N SER A 151 4.15 -9.38 13.75
CA SER A 151 5.17 -9.41 12.70
C SER A 151 4.61 -9.73 11.29
N PRO A 152 3.58 -9.04 10.79
CA PRO A 152 3.04 -9.28 9.46
C PRO A 152 4.08 -8.94 8.40
N LYS A 153 4.05 -9.63 7.26
CA LYS A 153 4.91 -9.33 6.10
C LYS A 153 4.23 -8.40 5.09
N LEU A 154 2.93 -8.25 5.19
CA LEU A 154 2.11 -7.32 4.40
C LEU A 154 1.12 -6.62 5.32
N ILE A 155 1.09 -5.29 5.29
CA ILE A 155 0.04 -4.50 5.95
C ILE A 155 -0.74 -3.76 4.87
N LEU A 156 -2.04 -3.98 4.82
CA LEU A 156 -2.96 -3.21 3.98
C LEU A 156 -3.59 -2.11 4.83
N VAL A 157 -3.38 -0.86 4.40
CA VAL A 157 -3.84 0.32 5.13
C VAL A 157 -4.92 1.06 4.33
N ALA A 158 -6.10 1.23 4.91
CA ALA A 158 -7.24 1.92 4.31
C ALA A 158 -7.81 2.98 5.27
N LEU A 159 -7.05 4.06 5.51
CA LEU A 159 -7.36 5.06 6.55
C LEU A 159 -7.83 6.41 5.98
N GLY A 160 -7.96 6.56 4.67
CA GLY A 160 -8.27 7.87 4.06
C GLY A 160 -7.23 8.97 4.34
N ARG A 161 -6.28 8.74 5.26
CA ARG A 161 -5.08 9.53 5.53
C ARG A 161 -3.91 8.58 5.69
N LEU A 162 -2.75 8.97 5.18
CA LEU A 162 -1.53 8.17 5.31
C LEU A 162 -1.00 8.24 6.75
N LEU A 163 -0.52 7.10 7.22
CA LEU A 163 0.26 6.99 8.44
C LEU A 163 1.73 6.82 8.07
N SER A 164 2.62 7.53 8.77
CA SER A 164 4.04 7.24 8.72
C SER A 164 4.34 6.08 9.65
N PHE A 165 5.03 5.06 9.14
CA PHE A 165 5.55 3.97 9.96
C PHE A 165 7.06 4.15 10.09
N ASP A 166 7.57 4.15 11.31
CA ASP A 166 9.01 4.21 11.58
C ASP A 166 9.75 2.93 11.17
N ASN A 167 11.04 3.05 10.90
CA ASN A 167 11.98 2.15 10.22
C ASN A 167 12.09 0.67 10.68
N HIS A 168 11.05 0.05 11.27
CA HIS A 168 11.11 -1.34 11.75
C HIS A 168 9.86 -2.18 11.46
N GLN A 169 9.11 -1.88 10.41
CA GLN A 169 7.82 -2.52 10.14
C GLN A 169 7.69 -3.06 8.69
N PRO A 170 6.79 -4.02 8.44
CA PRO A 170 6.62 -4.71 7.15
C PRO A 170 6.08 -3.82 6.02
N LEU A 171 5.97 -4.40 4.82
CA LEU A 171 5.43 -3.73 3.64
C LEU A 171 4.03 -3.17 3.91
N ALA A 172 3.86 -1.86 3.79
CA ALA A 172 2.56 -1.20 3.87
C ALA A 172 2.06 -0.84 2.47
N LEU A 173 0.89 -1.35 2.10
CA LEU A 173 0.15 -0.97 0.91
C LEU A 173 -0.92 0.03 1.30
N GLN A 174 -0.90 1.19 0.66
CA GLN A 174 -1.85 2.25 0.88
C GLN A 174 -2.65 2.49 -0.40
N SER A 175 -3.94 2.47 -0.30
CA SER A 175 -4.87 2.71 -1.40
C SER A 175 -5.82 3.87 -1.09
#